data_7a87eedc0294ae875dda12817f8fa459
#
_entry.id   7a87eedc0294ae875dda12817f8fa459
#
_cell.length_a   1.000
_cell.length_b   1.000
_cell.length_c   1.000
_cell.angle_alpha   90.00
_cell.angle_beta   90.00
_cell.angle_gamma   90.00
#
_symmetry.space_group_name_H-M   'P 1'
#
loop_
_entity.id
_entity.type
_entity.pdbx_description
1 polymer ?
#
loop_
_entity_poly.entity_id
_entity_poly.type
_entity_poly.pdbx_seq_one_letter_code
_entity_poly.pdbx_strand_id
1 'polypeptide(L)'
;MSKLLCAVLLLAASVAASAQGARRKVILDQDSVGPGGSNMLSMLLALQSPDVEVLGITVESGDGWQDEDVAHALRMLELVGRTDVPVYRGSTYPLVNSMESMERWEGMYGKIPYKGAWMKEWLENSTQEPRRYHAPDVVPPMKEGEPKIKAAEGTAAEFLVREARKYPGEITIMAMGPLTNVALAVRLDDAFAANVKDLYWMGASLNPMPPKRDEYALEYLFSPRMNFNVRWDPEAAKIAMHAGFKKIVIVPTDATTETRFTPEMLETLKRSSSLAAKYAAKYPSVGMPLWDELTVAVWLDPKLIANSETMSMDFNTDSGSAGYGETLTWRPGKGPGLGEPVVEAVRTVHVEEFDKVFLAGLMR
;
A
#
# COMPACT_ATOMS: atom_id res chain seq x y z
N MET A 1 -12.55 -56.93 13.04
CA MET A 1 -11.72 -55.85 13.61
C MET A 1 -11.12 -54.90 12.56
N SER A 2 -10.86 -55.36 11.32
CA SER A 2 -10.21 -54.50 10.25
C SER A 2 -11.09 -53.40 9.68
N LYS A 3 -12.42 -53.53 9.57
CA LYS A 3 -13.31 -52.52 8.98
C LYS A 3 -13.64 -51.35 9.92
N LEU A 4 -13.53 -51.52 11.24
CA LEU A 4 -13.74 -50.46 12.22
C LEU A 4 -12.53 -49.52 12.33
N LEU A 5 -11.32 -50.04 12.10
CA LEU A 5 -10.08 -49.24 12.14
C LEU A 5 -9.95 -48.29 10.95
N CYS A 6 -10.42 -48.70 9.76
CA CYS A 6 -10.42 -47.86 8.58
C CYS A 6 -11.43 -46.69 8.67
N ALA A 7 -12.58 -46.88 9.32
CA ALA A 7 -13.58 -45.83 9.49
C ALA A 7 -13.12 -44.72 10.49
N VAL A 8 -12.39 -45.09 11.54
CA VAL A 8 -11.85 -44.19 12.53
C VAL A 8 -10.70 -43.34 11.94
N LEU A 9 -9.85 -43.93 11.09
CA LEU A 9 -8.77 -43.22 10.40
C LEU A 9 -9.29 -42.21 9.33
N LEU A 10 -10.38 -42.57 8.64
CA LEU A 10 -11.01 -41.66 7.67
C LEU A 10 -11.75 -40.48 8.35
N LEU A 11 -12.38 -40.66 9.52
CA LEU A 11 -12.96 -39.58 10.31
C LEU A 11 -11.89 -38.69 10.93
N ALA A 12 -10.75 -39.22 11.38
CA ALA A 12 -9.65 -38.41 11.92
C ALA A 12 -8.98 -37.58 10.83
N ALA A 13 -8.86 -38.08 9.60
CA ALA A 13 -8.33 -37.31 8.47
C ALA A 13 -9.27 -36.18 8.01
N SER A 14 -10.59 -36.38 8.07
CA SER A 14 -11.57 -35.38 7.73
C SER A 14 -11.70 -34.26 8.80
N VAL A 15 -11.45 -34.58 10.07
CA VAL A 15 -11.44 -33.60 11.16
C VAL A 15 -10.14 -32.73 11.14
N ALA A 16 -9.01 -33.32 10.72
CA ALA A 16 -7.76 -32.56 10.57
C ALA A 16 -7.78 -31.56 9.38
N ALA A 17 -8.54 -31.86 8.32
CA ALA A 17 -8.70 -30.96 7.18
C ALA A 17 -9.64 -29.77 7.45
N SER A 18 -10.48 -29.82 8.50
CA SER A 18 -11.45 -28.78 8.85
C SER A 18 -10.93 -27.74 9.88
N ALA A 19 -9.69 -27.86 10.35
CA ALA A 19 -9.10 -26.97 11.35
C ALA A 19 -8.26 -25.83 10.75
N GLN A 20 -8.13 -25.75 9.42
CA GLN A 20 -7.54 -24.60 8.76
C GLN A 20 -8.63 -23.54 8.64
N GLY A 21 -8.62 -22.55 9.54
CA GLY A 21 -9.55 -21.42 9.49
C GLY A 21 -9.56 -20.78 8.09
N ALA A 22 -10.72 -20.23 7.68
CA ALA A 22 -10.83 -19.56 6.40
C ALA A 22 -9.74 -18.50 6.28
N ARG A 23 -8.99 -18.50 5.17
CA ARG A 23 -7.95 -17.47 4.90
C ARG A 23 -8.56 -16.09 4.88
N ARG A 24 -7.84 -15.10 5.40
CA ARG A 24 -8.25 -13.70 5.38
C ARG A 24 -8.18 -13.19 3.95
N LYS A 25 -9.29 -12.65 3.46
CA LYS A 25 -9.37 -12.08 2.10
C LYS A 25 -8.86 -10.66 2.07
N VAL A 26 -7.99 -10.37 1.11
CA VAL A 26 -7.44 -9.02 0.91
C VAL A 26 -7.41 -8.67 -0.58
N ILE A 27 -7.65 -7.41 -0.88
CA ILE A 27 -7.31 -6.79 -2.17
C ILE A 27 -6.18 -5.79 -1.88
N LEU A 28 -5.10 -5.88 -2.65
CA LEU A 28 -3.96 -4.97 -2.57
C LEU A 28 -4.17 -3.86 -3.58
N ASP A 29 -4.27 -2.61 -3.12
CA ASP A 29 -4.39 -1.42 -3.96
C ASP A 29 -3.07 -0.65 -3.88
N GLN A 30 -2.42 -0.39 -5.04
CA GLN A 30 -1.01 -0.04 -5.06
C GLN A 30 -0.65 0.82 -6.28
N ASP A 31 0.32 1.70 -6.12
CA ASP A 31 1.05 2.43 -7.18
C ASP A 31 2.41 1.76 -7.42
N SER A 32 2.36 0.57 -7.97
CA SER A 32 3.35 -0.50 -7.89
C SER A 32 4.58 -0.33 -8.77
N VAL A 33 5.27 0.81 -8.65
CA VAL A 33 6.53 1.02 -9.36
C VAL A 33 7.61 0.01 -8.92
N GLY A 34 8.36 -0.50 -9.89
CA GLY A 34 9.36 -1.52 -9.69
C GLY A 34 10.66 -1.32 -10.49
N PRO A 35 11.52 -2.36 -10.54
CA PRO A 35 11.49 -3.57 -9.70
C PRO A 35 12.01 -3.29 -8.30
N GLY A 36 11.51 -4.07 -7.31
CA GLY A 36 11.88 -3.91 -5.90
C GLY A 36 11.17 -2.71 -5.28
N GLY A 37 11.69 -2.20 -4.16
CA GLY A 37 11.06 -1.11 -3.41
C GLY A 37 9.89 -1.56 -2.54
N SER A 38 9.38 -0.64 -1.74
CA SER A 38 8.32 -0.89 -0.75
C SER A 38 7.05 -1.42 -1.40
N ASN A 39 6.63 -0.84 -2.52
CA ASN A 39 5.45 -1.28 -3.28
C ASN A 39 5.49 -2.78 -3.61
N MET A 40 6.61 -3.28 -4.14
CA MET A 40 6.75 -4.69 -4.53
C MET A 40 6.89 -5.62 -3.33
N LEU A 41 7.71 -5.24 -2.33
CA LEU A 41 7.99 -6.10 -1.19
C LEU A 41 6.79 -6.26 -0.26
N SER A 42 5.94 -5.26 -0.13
CA SER A 42 4.68 -5.33 0.61
C SER A 42 3.71 -6.35 -0.01
N MET A 43 3.55 -6.31 -1.34
CA MET A 43 2.73 -7.28 -2.06
C MET A 43 3.27 -8.70 -1.86
N LEU A 44 4.60 -8.90 -1.93
CA LEU A 44 5.22 -10.19 -1.67
C LEU A 44 4.95 -10.70 -0.25
N LEU A 45 5.01 -9.82 0.74
CA LEU A 45 4.72 -10.19 2.13
C LEU A 45 3.29 -10.72 2.30
N ALA A 46 2.31 -10.09 1.66
CA ALA A 46 0.93 -10.57 1.65
C ALA A 46 0.77 -11.89 0.88
N LEU A 47 1.37 -11.99 -0.32
CA LEU A 47 1.29 -13.15 -1.20
C LEU A 47 1.91 -14.42 -0.61
N GLN A 48 2.94 -14.29 0.23
CA GLN A 48 3.63 -15.41 0.90
C GLN A 48 2.96 -15.83 2.22
N SER A 49 1.97 -15.07 2.70
CA SER A 49 1.31 -15.37 3.97
C SER A 49 0.30 -16.51 3.81
N PRO A 50 0.47 -17.66 4.52
CA PRO A 50 -0.37 -18.84 4.34
C PRO A 50 -1.83 -18.62 4.73
N ASP A 51 -2.09 -17.71 5.68
CA ASP A 51 -3.41 -17.39 6.19
C ASP A 51 -4.12 -16.29 5.39
N VAL A 52 -3.54 -15.89 4.24
CA VAL A 52 -4.05 -14.82 3.39
C VAL A 52 -4.48 -15.36 2.03
N GLU A 53 -5.60 -14.87 1.56
CA GLU A 53 -6.09 -15.03 0.20
C GLU A 53 -6.09 -13.65 -0.47
N VAL A 54 -5.09 -13.42 -1.33
CA VAL A 54 -5.04 -12.21 -2.16
C VAL A 54 -5.99 -12.42 -3.33
N LEU A 55 -7.13 -11.71 -3.32
CA LEU A 55 -8.17 -11.82 -4.36
C LEU A 55 -7.75 -11.16 -5.68
N GLY A 56 -6.89 -10.16 -5.60
CA GLY A 56 -6.34 -9.45 -6.74
C GLY A 56 -5.54 -8.23 -6.30
N ILE A 57 -4.87 -7.63 -7.27
CA ILE A 57 -4.11 -6.39 -7.13
C ILE A 57 -4.77 -5.35 -8.02
N THR A 58 -5.11 -4.19 -7.46
CA THR A 58 -5.55 -3.01 -8.20
C THR A 58 -4.41 -2.01 -8.28
N VAL A 59 -4.17 -1.44 -9.46
CA VAL A 59 -2.99 -0.61 -9.70
C VAL A 59 -3.41 0.74 -10.27
N GLU A 60 -2.99 1.81 -9.61
CA GLU A 60 -3.17 3.19 -10.06
C GLU A 60 -1.82 3.90 -10.25
N SER A 61 -1.84 5.08 -10.85
CA SER A 61 -0.65 5.94 -10.89
C SER A 61 -0.41 6.59 -9.54
N GLY A 62 0.84 6.76 -9.23
CA GLY A 62 1.35 7.43 -8.04
C GLY A 62 2.86 7.53 -8.14
N ASP A 63 3.57 6.58 -7.57
CA ASP A 63 5.02 6.49 -7.68
C ASP A 63 5.49 6.32 -9.13
N GLY A 64 4.74 5.55 -9.94
CA GLY A 64 4.90 5.44 -11.39
C GLY A 64 3.61 5.78 -12.12
N TRP A 65 3.62 5.69 -13.46
CA TRP A 65 2.42 5.72 -14.25
C TRP A 65 1.74 4.35 -14.26
N GLN A 66 0.42 4.34 -14.24
CA GLN A 66 -0.42 3.14 -14.11
C GLN A 66 -0.06 2.00 -15.07
N ASP A 67 0.28 2.28 -16.34
CA ASP A 67 0.67 1.23 -17.30
C ASP A 67 2.03 0.61 -16.97
N GLU A 68 3.01 1.42 -16.54
CA GLU A 68 4.31 0.98 -16.01
C GLU A 68 4.12 0.13 -14.76
N ASP A 69 3.35 0.62 -13.80
CA ASP A 69 3.13 -0.02 -12.50
C ASP A 69 2.40 -1.36 -12.65
N VAL A 70 1.42 -1.46 -13.57
CA VAL A 70 0.78 -2.72 -13.93
C VAL A 70 1.79 -3.70 -14.53
N ALA A 71 2.68 -3.24 -15.40
CA ALA A 71 3.70 -4.11 -16.00
C ALA A 71 4.66 -4.66 -14.94
N HIS A 72 5.09 -3.84 -13.97
CA HIS A 72 5.91 -4.26 -12.85
C HIS A 72 5.20 -5.28 -11.96
N ALA A 73 3.93 -5.05 -11.58
CA ALA A 73 3.14 -5.98 -10.78
C ALA A 73 2.98 -7.34 -11.49
N LEU A 74 2.63 -7.34 -12.77
CA LEU A 74 2.50 -8.57 -13.57
C LEU A 74 3.83 -9.32 -13.64
N ARG A 75 4.92 -8.61 -13.87
CA ARG A 75 6.24 -9.23 -13.98
C ARG A 75 6.72 -9.79 -12.64
N MET A 76 6.49 -9.09 -11.55
CA MET A 76 6.76 -9.61 -10.21
C MET A 76 6.01 -10.92 -9.96
N LEU A 77 4.70 -10.98 -10.26
CA LEU A 77 3.90 -12.21 -10.09
C LEU A 77 4.46 -13.38 -10.89
N GLU A 78 4.92 -13.16 -12.14
CA GLU A 78 5.59 -14.21 -12.91
C GLU A 78 6.88 -14.70 -12.24
N LEU A 79 7.70 -13.77 -11.75
CA LEU A 79 9.01 -14.09 -11.15
C LEU A 79 8.89 -14.88 -9.85
N VAL A 80 7.78 -14.68 -9.12
CA VAL A 80 7.51 -15.40 -7.86
C VAL A 80 6.51 -16.54 -8.00
N GLY A 81 6.07 -16.84 -9.23
CA GLY A 81 5.19 -17.98 -9.52
C GLY A 81 3.74 -17.80 -9.03
N ARG A 82 3.25 -16.55 -8.92
CA ARG A 82 1.88 -16.22 -8.46
C ARG A 82 1.02 -15.65 -9.57
N THR A 83 1.07 -16.26 -10.76
CA THR A 83 0.24 -15.88 -11.92
C THR A 83 -1.25 -16.18 -11.76
N ASP A 84 -1.64 -16.81 -10.65
CA ASP A 84 -3.01 -17.04 -10.23
C ASP A 84 -3.71 -15.76 -9.75
N VAL A 85 -2.96 -14.72 -9.35
CA VAL A 85 -3.50 -13.48 -8.81
C VAL A 85 -3.74 -12.47 -9.95
N PRO A 86 -4.99 -12.02 -10.18
CA PRO A 86 -5.28 -11.05 -11.24
C PRO A 86 -4.83 -9.64 -10.86
N VAL A 87 -4.36 -8.89 -11.85
CA VAL A 87 -4.02 -7.46 -11.75
C VAL A 87 -5.01 -6.65 -12.56
N TYR A 88 -5.63 -5.65 -11.95
CA TYR A 88 -6.61 -4.76 -12.59
C TYR A 88 -6.06 -3.35 -12.75
N ARG A 89 -6.28 -2.79 -13.95
CA ARG A 89 -5.93 -1.39 -14.25
C ARG A 89 -6.85 -0.44 -13.51
N GLY A 90 -6.29 0.51 -12.81
CA GLY A 90 -6.99 1.57 -12.10
C GLY A 90 -6.88 2.93 -12.78
N SER A 91 -6.80 3.97 -11.96
CA SER A 91 -6.73 5.33 -12.46
C SER A 91 -5.34 5.69 -12.97
N THR A 92 -5.28 6.35 -14.13
CA THR A 92 -4.05 6.96 -14.65
C THR A 92 -3.80 8.34 -14.06
N TYR A 93 -4.85 9.06 -13.68
CA TYR A 93 -4.76 10.43 -13.16
C TYR A 93 -5.50 10.54 -11.83
N PRO A 94 -5.08 11.46 -10.95
CA PRO A 94 -5.88 11.82 -9.78
C PRO A 94 -7.22 12.46 -10.20
N LEU A 95 -8.18 12.53 -9.30
CA LEU A 95 -9.53 13.04 -9.59
C LEU A 95 -9.54 14.52 -9.99
N VAL A 96 -8.71 15.32 -9.36
CA VAL A 96 -8.70 16.78 -9.59
C VAL A 96 -7.28 17.31 -9.80
N ASN A 97 -6.31 16.85 -9.00
CA ASN A 97 -4.95 17.33 -9.05
C ASN A 97 -4.30 17.04 -10.43
N SER A 98 -3.30 17.82 -10.81
CA SER A 98 -2.56 17.62 -12.05
C SER A 98 -1.12 18.13 -11.91
N MET A 99 -0.26 17.73 -12.84
CA MET A 99 1.12 18.21 -12.89
C MET A 99 1.18 19.73 -12.99
N GLU A 100 0.31 20.33 -13.80
CA GLU A 100 0.26 21.79 -13.99
C GLU A 100 -0.21 22.50 -12.72
N SER A 101 -1.17 21.94 -11.97
CA SER A 101 -1.60 22.50 -10.70
C SER A 101 -0.51 22.38 -9.64
N MET A 102 0.23 21.29 -9.66
CA MET A 102 1.38 21.05 -8.78
C MET A 102 2.53 22.06 -9.09
N GLU A 103 2.86 22.27 -10.36
CA GLU A 103 3.88 23.24 -10.77
C GLU A 103 3.50 24.67 -10.38
N ARG A 104 2.21 25.04 -10.48
CA ARG A 104 1.71 26.33 -9.98
C ARG A 104 1.84 26.46 -8.47
N TRP A 105 1.47 25.41 -7.74
CA TRP A 105 1.63 25.38 -6.29
C TRP A 105 3.10 25.55 -5.88
N GLU A 106 4.02 24.85 -6.55
CA GLU A 106 5.46 24.97 -6.32
C GLU A 106 5.97 26.40 -6.59
N GLY A 107 5.40 27.08 -7.58
CA GLY A 107 5.72 28.46 -7.88
C GLY A 107 5.31 29.45 -6.78
N MET A 108 4.31 29.10 -5.97
CA MET A 108 3.82 29.95 -4.87
C MET A 108 4.46 29.59 -3.53
N TYR A 109 4.68 28.32 -3.26
CA TYR A 109 4.97 27.82 -1.91
C TYR A 109 6.31 27.08 -1.78
N GLY A 110 7.00 26.84 -2.88
CA GLY A 110 8.29 26.15 -2.90
C GLY A 110 8.22 24.74 -3.47
N LYS A 111 9.40 24.22 -3.80
CA LYS A 111 9.53 22.90 -4.46
C LYS A 111 9.11 21.75 -3.55
N ILE A 112 8.39 20.81 -4.14
CA ILE A 112 8.03 19.54 -3.52
C ILE A 112 9.12 18.53 -3.87
N PRO A 113 9.77 17.91 -2.87
CA PRO A 113 10.92 17.03 -3.10
C PRO A 113 10.57 15.76 -3.89
N TYR A 114 9.34 15.25 -3.72
CA TYR A 114 8.88 14.03 -4.38
C TYR A 114 7.47 14.18 -4.93
N LYS A 115 7.28 13.80 -6.19
CA LYS A 115 6.03 13.93 -6.95
C LYS A 115 5.71 12.66 -7.77
N GLY A 116 6.30 11.52 -7.43
CA GLY A 116 6.05 10.25 -8.12
C GLY A 116 6.27 10.33 -9.63
N ALA A 117 5.29 9.88 -10.40
CA ALA A 117 5.32 9.88 -11.87
C ALA A 117 5.51 11.27 -12.50
N TRP A 118 5.27 12.34 -11.76
CA TRP A 118 5.47 13.72 -12.25
C TRP A 118 6.89 14.25 -12.04
N MET A 119 7.83 13.43 -11.53
CA MET A 119 9.22 13.85 -11.32
C MET A 119 9.94 14.09 -12.67
N LYS A 120 10.19 15.34 -13.01
CA LYS A 120 11.07 15.75 -14.13
C LYS A 120 12.50 15.99 -13.68
N GLU A 121 12.67 16.46 -12.44
CA GLU A 121 13.95 16.80 -11.83
C GLU A 121 14.01 16.15 -10.44
N TRP A 122 15.15 15.59 -10.10
CA TRP A 122 15.37 14.93 -8.82
C TRP A 122 16.31 15.77 -7.96
N LEU A 123 16.07 15.76 -6.65
CA LEU A 123 16.99 16.42 -5.72
C LEU A 123 18.32 15.65 -5.69
N GLU A 124 19.41 16.40 -5.54
CA GLU A 124 20.68 15.82 -5.22
C GLU A 124 20.57 15.05 -3.89
N ASN A 125 21.09 13.84 -3.85
CA ASN A 125 20.98 12.93 -2.70
C ASN A 125 19.55 12.46 -2.35
N SER A 126 18.63 12.42 -3.33
CA SER A 126 17.35 11.75 -3.15
C SER A 126 17.56 10.32 -2.64
N THR A 127 16.70 9.87 -1.70
CA THR A 127 16.73 8.48 -1.19
C THR A 127 16.28 7.48 -2.24
N GLN A 128 15.47 7.91 -3.20
CA GLN A 128 15.01 7.08 -4.31
C GLN A 128 15.96 7.19 -5.52
N GLU A 129 16.12 6.10 -6.26
CA GLU A 129 16.88 6.11 -7.51
C GLU A 129 16.15 7.00 -8.54
N PRO A 130 16.81 8.04 -9.09
CA PRO A 130 16.21 8.91 -10.09
C PRO A 130 15.76 8.13 -11.33
N ARG A 131 14.50 8.30 -11.71
CA ARG A 131 13.90 7.71 -12.91
C ARG A 131 13.73 8.77 -13.98
N ARG A 132 13.79 8.36 -15.24
CA ARG A 132 13.54 9.27 -16.37
C ARG A 132 12.03 9.53 -16.48
N TYR A 133 11.64 10.80 -16.54
CA TYR A 133 10.26 11.20 -16.84
C TYR A 133 9.83 10.68 -18.23
N HIS A 134 8.62 10.15 -18.31
CA HIS A 134 7.98 9.72 -19.56
C HIS A 134 6.47 10.00 -19.53
N ALA A 135 5.80 9.84 -20.67
CA ALA A 135 4.35 9.99 -20.78
C ALA A 135 3.60 8.80 -20.14
N PRO A 136 2.33 8.98 -19.73
CA PRO A 136 1.57 7.96 -19.03
C PRO A 136 1.34 6.65 -19.80
N ASP A 137 1.31 6.74 -21.12
CA ASP A 137 1.12 5.62 -22.06
C ASP A 137 2.43 4.93 -22.49
N VAL A 138 3.54 5.26 -21.83
CA VAL A 138 4.86 4.69 -22.10
C VAL A 138 5.27 3.79 -20.95
N VAL A 139 5.57 2.53 -21.24
CA VAL A 139 6.25 1.64 -20.31
C VAL A 139 7.74 1.64 -20.66
N PRO A 140 8.62 2.14 -19.79
CA PRO A 140 10.06 2.12 -20.03
C PRO A 140 10.61 0.68 -20.07
N PRO A 141 11.77 0.45 -20.69
CA PRO A 141 12.43 -0.86 -20.64
C PRO A 141 12.65 -1.32 -19.20
N MET A 142 12.08 -2.47 -18.86
CA MET A 142 12.08 -3.00 -17.49
C MET A 142 13.36 -3.79 -17.20
N LYS A 143 14.02 -3.49 -16.09
CA LYS A 143 15.25 -4.20 -15.63
C LYS A 143 15.00 -5.71 -15.39
N GLU A 144 13.79 -6.07 -15.00
CA GLU A 144 13.33 -7.45 -14.73
C GLU A 144 12.76 -8.15 -15.97
N GLY A 145 12.64 -7.43 -17.07
CA GLY A 145 12.05 -7.89 -18.33
C GLY A 145 10.53 -7.71 -18.38
N GLU A 146 9.99 -7.67 -19.59
CA GLU A 146 8.57 -7.48 -19.86
C GLU A 146 7.71 -8.63 -19.36
N PRO A 147 6.48 -8.38 -18.84
CA PRO A 147 5.54 -9.43 -18.48
C PRO A 147 4.99 -10.14 -19.71
N LYS A 148 4.71 -11.44 -19.55
CA LYS A 148 4.03 -12.25 -20.58
C LYS A 148 2.53 -12.40 -20.29
N ILE A 149 2.16 -12.42 -19.00
CA ILE A 149 0.76 -12.38 -18.56
C ILE A 149 0.21 -10.96 -18.73
N LYS A 150 -1.11 -10.86 -18.81
CA LYS A 150 -1.82 -9.59 -19.04
C LYS A 150 -2.67 -9.23 -17.85
N ALA A 151 -2.93 -7.93 -17.69
CA ALA A 151 -3.93 -7.45 -16.76
C ALA A 151 -5.30 -8.06 -17.07
N ALA A 152 -6.08 -8.27 -16.02
CA ALA A 152 -7.45 -8.75 -16.13
C ALA A 152 -8.35 -7.70 -16.83
N GLU A 153 -9.46 -8.15 -17.40
CA GLU A 153 -10.46 -7.27 -18.00
C GLU A 153 -11.28 -6.52 -16.95
N GLY A 154 -11.70 -5.31 -17.27
CA GLY A 154 -12.41 -4.39 -16.37
C GLY A 154 -11.47 -3.48 -15.60
N THR A 155 -12.06 -2.58 -14.83
CA THR A 155 -11.33 -1.57 -14.05
C THR A 155 -11.13 -2.01 -12.59
N ALA A 156 -10.15 -1.41 -11.91
CA ALA A 156 -9.92 -1.58 -10.48
C ALA A 156 -11.19 -1.29 -9.66
N ALA A 157 -11.89 -0.19 -9.94
CA ALA A 157 -13.10 0.18 -9.21
C ALA A 157 -14.23 -0.84 -9.38
N GLU A 158 -14.44 -1.36 -10.59
CA GLU A 158 -15.41 -2.43 -10.84
C GLU A 158 -15.05 -3.73 -10.12
N PHE A 159 -13.76 -4.08 -10.10
CA PHE A 159 -13.27 -5.24 -9.37
C PHE A 159 -13.49 -5.09 -7.86
N LEU A 160 -13.11 -3.96 -7.28
CA LEU A 160 -13.32 -3.65 -5.85
C LEU A 160 -14.79 -3.80 -5.45
N VAL A 161 -15.70 -3.18 -6.20
CA VAL A 161 -17.16 -3.26 -5.96
C VAL A 161 -17.67 -4.70 -6.10
N ARG A 162 -17.26 -5.40 -7.15
CA ARG A 162 -17.70 -6.77 -7.39
C ARG A 162 -17.31 -7.71 -6.27
N GLU A 163 -16.05 -7.67 -5.84
CA GLU A 163 -15.58 -8.55 -4.77
C GLU A 163 -16.18 -8.17 -3.41
N ALA A 164 -16.34 -6.87 -3.11
CA ALA A 164 -17.01 -6.43 -1.88
C ALA A 164 -18.47 -6.89 -1.80
N ARG A 165 -19.19 -6.90 -2.92
CA ARG A 165 -20.54 -7.47 -3.00
C ARG A 165 -20.57 -8.99 -2.88
N LYS A 166 -19.55 -9.67 -3.39
CA LYS A 166 -19.45 -11.13 -3.36
C LYS A 166 -19.10 -11.66 -1.96
N TYR A 167 -18.33 -10.93 -1.20
CA TYR A 167 -17.85 -11.29 0.13
C TYR A 167 -18.14 -10.18 1.17
N PRO A 168 -19.40 -9.84 1.45
CA PRO A 168 -19.77 -8.68 2.26
C PRO A 168 -19.25 -8.83 3.69
N GLY A 169 -18.43 -7.86 4.13
CA GLY A 169 -17.83 -7.82 5.45
C GLY A 169 -16.65 -8.78 5.67
N GLU A 170 -16.10 -9.39 4.60
CA GLU A 170 -14.98 -10.31 4.72
C GLU A 170 -13.65 -9.75 4.18
N ILE A 171 -13.71 -8.77 3.26
CA ILE A 171 -12.54 -8.28 2.54
C ILE A 171 -11.89 -7.11 3.27
N THR A 172 -10.58 -7.19 3.49
CA THR A 172 -9.73 -6.05 3.78
C THR A 172 -9.30 -5.38 2.47
N ILE A 173 -9.46 -4.06 2.36
CA ILE A 173 -8.76 -3.28 1.35
C ILE A 173 -7.44 -2.82 1.97
N MET A 174 -6.34 -3.21 1.36
CA MET A 174 -4.98 -2.83 1.73
C MET A 174 -4.49 -1.81 0.71
N ALA A 175 -4.74 -0.51 0.98
CA ALA A 175 -4.31 0.57 0.11
C ALA A 175 -2.92 1.04 0.54
N MET A 176 -1.99 1.06 -0.39
CA MET A 176 -0.59 1.42 -0.16
C MET A 176 -0.08 2.46 -1.17
N GLY A 177 -0.97 2.98 -1.99
CA GLY A 177 -0.82 4.11 -2.88
C GLY A 177 -1.83 5.21 -2.56
N PRO A 178 -2.07 6.15 -3.49
CA PRO A 178 -3.19 7.08 -3.43
C PRO A 178 -4.53 6.33 -3.29
N LEU A 179 -5.61 7.01 -2.89
CA LEU A 179 -6.92 6.36 -2.74
C LEU A 179 -7.84 6.56 -3.96
N THR A 180 -7.28 6.82 -5.13
CA THR A 180 -8.06 7.13 -6.34
C THR A 180 -8.96 5.97 -6.74
N ASN A 181 -8.44 4.73 -6.77
CA ASN A 181 -9.23 3.54 -7.07
C ASN A 181 -10.34 3.29 -6.06
N VAL A 182 -10.03 3.46 -4.76
CA VAL A 182 -11.00 3.31 -3.66
C VAL A 182 -12.08 4.37 -3.75
N ALA A 183 -11.73 5.63 -4.03
CA ALA A 183 -12.69 6.72 -4.22
C ALA A 183 -13.61 6.48 -5.41
N LEU A 184 -13.09 5.98 -6.52
CA LEU A 184 -13.90 5.59 -7.69
C LEU A 184 -14.84 4.44 -7.36
N ALA A 185 -14.42 3.43 -6.60
CA ALA A 185 -15.28 2.35 -6.14
C ALA A 185 -16.42 2.86 -5.24
N VAL A 186 -16.12 3.80 -4.31
CA VAL A 186 -17.11 4.49 -3.47
C VAL A 186 -18.14 5.23 -4.32
N ARG A 187 -17.70 5.90 -5.40
CA ARG A 187 -18.63 6.63 -6.29
C ARG A 187 -19.42 5.72 -7.22
N LEU A 188 -18.89 4.53 -7.50
CA LEU A 188 -19.56 3.52 -8.34
C LEU A 188 -20.66 2.78 -7.57
N ASP A 189 -20.48 2.58 -6.26
CA ASP A 189 -21.42 1.83 -5.41
C ASP A 189 -21.50 2.42 -4.00
N ASP A 190 -22.62 3.05 -3.66
CA ASP A 190 -22.88 3.63 -2.34
C ASP A 190 -22.80 2.60 -1.19
N ALA A 191 -22.96 1.30 -1.47
CA ALA A 191 -22.85 0.22 -0.50
C ALA A 191 -21.42 -0.33 -0.37
N PHE A 192 -20.46 0.11 -1.19
CA PHE A 192 -19.11 -0.45 -1.24
C PHE A 192 -18.43 -0.44 0.12
N ALA A 193 -18.32 0.73 0.75
CA ALA A 193 -17.64 0.86 2.06
C ALA A 193 -18.31 0.02 3.15
N ALA A 194 -19.67 -0.07 3.15
CA ALA A 194 -20.40 -0.90 4.11
C ALA A 194 -20.19 -2.41 3.91
N ASN A 195 -19.87 -2.84 2.70
CA ASN A 195 -19.56 -4.22 2.35
C ASN A 195 -18.10 -4.60 2.61
N VAL A 196 -17.20 -3.65 2.76
CA VAL A 196 -15.79 -3.88 3.12
C VAL A 196 -15.68 -4.13 4.63
N LYS A 197 -14.84 -5.06 5.04
CA LYS A 197 -14.55 -5.37 6.44
C LYS A 197 -13.80 -4.25 7.11
N ASP A 198 -12.67 -3.88 6.53
CA ASP A 198 -11.78 -2.82 7.01
C ASP A 198 -10.93 -2.26 5.85
N LEU A 199 -10.52 -1.00 6.01
CA LEU A 199 -9.56 -0.31 5.16
C LEU A 199 -8.27 -0.13 5.97
N TYR A 200 -7.16 -0.69 5.50
CA TYR A 200 -5.82 -0.37 5.94
C TYR A 200 -5.16 0.51 4.90
N TRP A 201 -4.60 1.62 5.31
CA TRP A 201 -3.97 2.56 4.39
C TRP A 201 -2.60 3.03 4.86
N MET A 202 -1.58 2.85 3.99
CA MET A 202 -0.31 3.57 4.10
C MET A 202 -0.54 4.99 3.58
N GLY A 203 -0.70 5.92 4.48
CA GLY A 203 -1.00 7.31 4.11
C GLY A 203 -1.07 8.24 5.30
N ALA A 204 -1.19 9.51 5.03
CA ALA A 204 -1.19 10.58 6.02
C ALA A 204 0.18 10.86 6.66
N SER A 205 0.28 12.05 7.25
CA SER A 205 1.38 12.48 8.11
C SER A 205 0.79 13.24 9.28
N LEU A 206 1.04 12.77 10.50
CA LEU A 206 0.36 13.23 11.71
C LEU A 206 1.21 14.17 12.55
N ASN A 207 2.50 13.96 12.56
CA ASN A 207 3.43 14.70 13.38
C ASN A 207 4.53 15.32 12.51
N PRO A 208 4.55 16.64 12.36
CA PRO A 208 5.54 17.33 11.54
C PRO A 208 6.96 17.33 12.13
N MET A 209 7.25 16.47 13.09
CA MET A 209 8.59 16.34 13.64
C MET A 209 9.55 15.91 12.53
N PRO A 210 10.65 16.64 12.29
CA PRO A 210 11.64 16.22 11.33
C PRO A 210 12.22 14.88 11.77
N PRO A 211 12.59 14.01 10.81
CA PRO A 211 13.25 12.76 11.14
C PRO A 211 14.53 13.02 11.93
N LYS A 212 14.82 12.13 12.86
CA LYS A 212 15.98 12.25 13.77
C LYS A 212 17.33 12.14 13.06
N ARG A 213 17.34 11.78 11.78
CA ARG A 213 18.54 11.56 10.97
C ARG A 213 18.45 12.31 9.67
N ASP A 214 19.43 13.17 9.37
CA ASP A 214 19.47 14.03 8.19
C ASP A 214 19.63 13.25 6.86
N GLU A 215 20.16 12.01 6.92
CA GLU A 215 20.32 11.13 5.77
C GLU A 215 19.04 10.42 5.33
N TYR A 216 17.90 10.78 5.92
CA TYR A 216 16.69 10.00 5.83
C TYR A 216 15.60 10.74 5.11
N ALA A 217 15.20 10.22 3.95
CA ALA A 217 14.03 10.68 3.21
C ALA A 217 13.90 12.22 3.19
N LEU A 218 14.67 12.89 2.32
CA LEU A 218 14.70 14.36 2.19
C LEU A 218 13.30 14.96 2.03
N GLU A 219 12.38 14.24 1.40
CA GLU A 219 10.99 14.62 1.23
C GLU A 219 10.30 14.96 2.56
N TYR A 220 10.66 14.30 3.66
CA TYR A 220 10.10 14.58 4.98
C TYR A 220 10.74 15.76 5.70
N LEU A 221 11.97 16.09 5.34
CA LEU A 221 12.62 17.30 5.84
C LEU A 221 11.99 18.56 5.27
N PHE A 222 11.66 18.52 3.98
CA PHE A 222 11.12 19.68 3.26
C PHE A 222 9.59 19.79 3.33
N SER A 223 8.88 18.68 3.52
CA SER A 223 7.41 18.66 3.51
C SER A 223 6.86 17.68 4.57
N PRO A 224 7.13 17.89 5.87
CA PRO A 224 6.85 16.90 6.91
C PRO A 224 5.35 16.63 7.15
N ARG A 225 4.46 17.50 6.66
CA ARG A 225 2.99 17.33 6.77
C ARG A 225 2.35 16.77 5.52
N MET A 226 3.12 16.56 4.46
CA MET A 226 2.61 16.15 3.17
C MET A 226 3.05 14.73 2.87
N ASN A 227 2.17 13.78 3.19
CA ASN A 227 2.34 12.43 2.71
C ASN A 227 2.09 12.37 1.20
N PHE A 228 2.91 11.61 0.46
CA PHE A 228 2.82 11.53 -0.98
C PHE A 228 1.47 10.97 -1.46
N ASN A 229 0.97 9.88 -0.87
CA ASN A 229 -0.30 9.25 -1.26
C ASN A 229 -1.50 10.18 -1.09
N VAL A 230 -1.49 11.03 -0.06
CA VAL A 230 -2.49 12.11 0.10
C VAL A 230 -2.28 13.19 -0.94
N ARG A 231 -1.02 13.64 -1.13
CA ARG A 231 -0.71 14.77 -2.00
C ARG A 231 -0.97 14.49 -3.48
N TRP A 232 -0.82 13.24 -3.89
CA TRP A 232 -1.16 12.83 -5.25
C TRP A 232 -2.63 13.09 -5.57
N ASP A 233 -3.55 12.67 -4.68
CA ASP A 233 -4.99 12.84 -4.85
C ASP A 233 -5.71 13.14 -3.51
N PRO A 234 -5.66 14.38 -3.03
CA PRO A 234 -6.30 14.76 -1.76
C PRO A 234 -7.82 14.58 -1.80
N GLU A 235 -8.44 14.81 -2.96
CA GLU A 235 -9.88 14.66 -3.16
C GLU A 235 -10.29 13.18 -3.05
N ALA A 236 -9.51 12.26 -3.61
CA ALA A 236 -9.77 10.83 -3.45
C ALA A 236 -9.61 10.39 -2.00
N ALA A 237 -8.55 10.86 -1.32
CA ALA A 237 -8.35 10.59 0.09
C ALA A 237 -9.56 11.04 0.91
N LYS A 238 -10.07 12.25 0.69
CA LYS A 238 -11.27 12.78 1.36
C LYS A 238 -12.51 11.94 1.04
N ILE A 239 -12.76 11.62 -0.22
CA ILE A 239 -13.93 10.81 -0.65
C ILE A 239 -13.89 9.42 0.00
N ALA A 240 -12.76 8.74 -0.07
CA ALA A 240 -12.61 7.41 0.49
C ALA A 240 -12.78 7.41 2.02
N MET A 241 -12.17 8.37 2.71
CA MET A 241 -12.28 8.45 4.17
C MET A 241 -13.71 8.72 4.64
N HIS A 242 -14.47 9.58 3.95
CA HIS A 242 -15.85 9.90 4.29
C HIS A 242 -16.88 8.85 3.82
N ALA A 243 -16.46 7.73 3.22
CA ALA A 243 -17.35 6.71 2.66
C ALA A 243 -18.09 5.85 3.69
N GLY A 244 -17.75 5.95 4.96
CA GLY A 244 -18.40 5.18 6.03
C GLY A 244 -17.91 3.75 6.20
N PHE A 245 -16.62 3.49 5.93
CA PHE A 245 -15.99 2.21 6.29
C PHE A 245 -16.15 1.92 7.77
N LYS A 246 -16.43 0.66 8.12
CA LYS A 246 -16.65 0.22 9.52
C LYS A 246 -15.40 0.36 10.39
N LYS A 247 -14.24 0.15 9.79
CA LYS A 247 -12.93 0.31 10.43
C LYS A 247 -11.94 0.86 9.41
N ILE A 248 -11.19 1.88 9.83
CA ILE A 248 -10.08 2.45 9.08
C ILE A 248 -8.85 2.44 9.97
N VAL A 249 -7.77 1.83 9.49
CA VAL A 249 -6.46 1.82 10.13
C VAL A 249 -5.48 2.58 9.25
N ILE A 250 -4.89 3.62 9.79
CA ILE A 250 -3.89 4.44 9.11
C ILE A 250 -2.50 4.04 9.62
N VAL A 251 -1.61 3.73 8.71
CA VAL A 251 -0.19 3.52 9.00
C VAL A 251 0.56 4.70 8.37
N PRO A 252 0.74 5.80 9.14
CA PRO A 252 1.22 7.05 8.60
C PRO A 252 2.74 7.02 8.39
N THR A 253 3.21 8.00 7.61
CA THR A 253 4.64 8.26 7.41
C THR A 253 5.42 8.29 8.71
N ASP A 254 4.84 8.86 9.76
CA ASP A 254 5.45 8.96 11.10
C ASP A 254 5.89 7.61 11.67
N ALA A 255 5.06 6.57 11.49
CA ALA A 255 5.36 5.23 11.96
C ALA A 255 6.29 4.48 11.00
N THR A 256 6.08 4.62 9.69
CA THR A 256 6.82 3.86 8.68
C THR A 256 8.27 4.32 8.55
N THR A 257 8.57 5.58 8.81
CA THR A 257 9.95 6.10 8.79
C THR A 257 10.86 5.53 9.88
N GLU A 258 10.34 4.84 10.87
CA GLU A 258 11.15 4.13 11.87
C GLU A 258 11.74 2.81 11.33
N THR A 259 11.21 2.29 10.21
CA THR A 259 11.64 1.03 9.59
C THR A 259 12.61 1.26 8.43
N ARG A 260 13.46 0.26 8.12
CA ARG A 260 14.42 0.31 6.99
C ARG A 260 14.76 -1.05 6.43
N PHE A 261 14.95 -1.09 5.11
CA PHE A 261 15.62 -2.23 4.48
C PHE A 261 17.13 -2.12 4.70
N THR A 262 17.68 -2.97 5.59
CA THR A 262 19.10 -2.87 5.99
C THR A 262 20.02 -3.76 5.13
N PRO A 263 21.35 -3.48 5.11
CA PRO A 263 22.32 -4.37 4.48
C PRO A 263 22.27 -5.79 5.05
N GLU A 264 22.01 -5.97 6.35
CA GLU A 264 21.94 -7.26 7.03
C GLU A 264 20.71 -8.05 6.56
N MET A 265 19.58 -7.37 6.33
CA MET A 265 18.37 -7.97 5.72
C MET A 265 18.70 -8.50 4.33
N LEU A 266 19.38 -7.71 3.50
CA LEU A 266 19.81 -8.13 2.17
C LEU A 266 20.66 -9.39 2.21
N GLU A 267 21.68 -9.43 3.09
CA GLU A 267 22.55 -10.61 3.24
C GLU A 267 21.76 -11.84 3.75
N THR A 268 20.73 -11.62 4.53
CA THR A 268 19.85 -12.70 5.01
C THR A 268 18.98 -13.24 3.85
N LEU A 269 18.37 -12.37 3.06
CA LEU A 269 17.54 -12.75 1.91
C LEU A 269 18.33 -13.47 0.82
N LYS A 270 19.60 -13.10 0.57
CA LYS A 270 20.50 -13.77 -0.38
C LYS A 270 20.72 -15.25 -0.07
N ARG A 271 20.57 -15.67 1.19
CA ARG A 271 20.73 -17.07 1.62
C ARG A 271 19.48 -17.90 1.47
N SER A 272 18.33 -17.29 1.17
CA SER A 272 17.05 -17.97 1.04
C SER A 272 16.86 -18.61 -0.34
N SER A 273 16.16 -19.74 -0.38
CA SER A 273 15.71 -20.40 -1.61
C SER A 273 14.36 -19.87 -2.12
N SER A 274 13.61 -19.14 -1.28
CA SER A 274 12.31 -18.55 -1.62
C SER A 274 12.40 -17.66 -2.86
N LEU A 275 11.40 -17.71 -3.75
CA LEU A 275 11.35 -16.85 -4.93
C LEU A 275 11.16 -15.38 -4.55
N ALA A 276 10.37 -15.10 -3.50
CA ALA A 276 10.18 -13.73 -2.99
C ALA A 276 11.48 -13.16 -2.42
N ALA A 277 12.21 -13.94 -1.62
CA ALA A 277 13.51 -13.52 -1.10
C ALA A 277 14.54 -13.29 -2.22
N LYS A 278 14.56 -14.17 -3.24
CA LYS A 278 15.43 -14.00 -4.41
C LYS A 278 15.09 -12.74 -5.21
N TYR A 279 13.80 -12.42 -5.36
CA TYR A 279 13.35 -11.19 -6.00
C TYR A 279 13.84 -9.97 -5.19
N ALA A 280 13.58 -9.92 -3.89
CA ALA A 280 14.01 -8.84 -3.00
C ALA A 280 15.55 -8.68 -2.99
N ALA A 281 16.30 -9.78 -2.97
CA ALA A 281 17.77 -9.75 -3.00
C ALA A 281 18.34 -9.31 -4.36
N LYS A 282 17.61 -9.55 -5.46
CA LYS A 282 18.03 -9.15 -6.81
C LYS A 282 17.75 -7.67 -7.07
N TYR A 283 16.71 -7.11 -6.49
CA TYR A 283 16.29 -5.72 -6.65
C TYR A 283 16.19 -5.01 -5.28
N PRO A 284 17.33 -4.87 -4.57
CA PRO A 284 17.31 -4.33 -3.22
C PRO A 284 17.14 -2.82 -3.20
N SER A 285 16.44 -2.32 -2.19
CA SER A 285 16.27 -0.89 -1.90
C SER A 285 16.88 -0.54 -0.54
N VAL A 286 18.18 -0.86 -0.37
CA VAL A 286 18.91 -0.68 0.89
C VAL A 286 18.89 0.79 1.31
N GLY A 287 18.52 1.03 2.57
CA GLY A 287 18.40 2.36 3.16
C GLY A 287 17.00 2.96 3.05
N MET A 288 16.13 2.41 2.18
CA MET A 288 14.76 2.87 2.05
C MET A 288 13.91 2.45 3.25
N PRO A 289 12.97 3.30 3.69
CA PRO A 289 11.93 2.88 4.61
C PRO A 289 11.08 1.73 4.05
N LEU A 290 10.54 0.93 4.93
CA LEU A 290 9.62 -0.16 4.62
C LEU A 290 8.20 0.33 4.86
N TRP A 291 7.73 1.29 4.03
CA TRP A 291 6.46 1.98 4.23
C TRP A 291 5.27 1.03 4.16
N ASP A 292 5.12 0.35 3.05
CA ASP A 292 3.96 -0.48 2.73
C ASP A 292 4.07 -1.85 3.41
N GLU A 293 5.30 -2.36 3.56
CA GLU A 293 5.55 -3.62 4.25
C GLU A 293 5.10 -3.54 5.70
N LEU A 294 5.31 -2.37 6.36
CA LEU A 294 4.81 -2.17 7.72
C LEU A 294 3.28 -2.21 7.75
N THR A 295 2.61 -1.64 6.75
CA THR A 295 1.14 -1.65 6.67
C THR A 295 0.61 -3.07 6.55
N VAL A 296 1.21 -3.89 5.69
CA VAL A 296 0.87 -5.31 5.58
C VAL A 296 1.20 -6.05 6.88
N ALA A 297 2.37 -5.82 7.46
CA ALA A 297 2.83 -6.51 8.66
C ALA A 297 1.92 -6.28 9.87
N VAL A 298 1.50 -5.03 10.14
CA VAL A 298 0.58 -4.72 11.25
C VAL A 298 -0.82 -5.30 11.04
N TRP A 299 -1.26 -5.49 9.79
CA TRP A 299 -2.48 -6.23 9.49
C TRP A 299 -2.31 -7.73 9.72
N LEU A 300 -1.17 -8.30 9.36
CA LEU A 300 -0.84 -9.71 9.58
C LEU A 300 -0.72 -10.02 11.07
N ASP A 301 0.02 -9.21 11.80
CA ASP A 301 0.21 -9.31 13.25
C ASP A 301 0.02 -7.95 13.96
N PRO A 302 -1.19 -7.66 14.45
CA PRO A 302 -1.46 -6.41 15.18
C PRO A 302 -0.62 -6.20 16.46
N LYS A 303 0.06 -7.24 16.97
CA LYS A 303 0.96 -7.09 18.13
C LYS A 303 2.22 -6.30 17.81
N LEU A 304 2.51 -6.10 16.52
CA LEU A 304 3.60 -5.20 16.08
C LEU A 304 3.32 -3.74 16.43
N ILE A 305 2.06 -3.37 16.63
CA ILE A 305 1.68 -2.01 17.05
C ILE A 305 2.04 -1.83 18.52
N ALA A 306 3.02 -0.98 18.82
CA ALA A 306 3.39 -0.63 20.17
C ALA A 306 2.44 0.44 20.75
N ASN A 307 2.00 1.39 19.92
CA ASN A 307 1.01 2.39 20.29
C ASN A 307 0.18 2.80 19.08
N SER A 308 -1.13 2.95 19.27
CA SER A 308 -2.06 3.56 18.31
C SER A 308 -2.92 4.62 18.99
N GLU A 309 -3.47 5.52 18.19
CA GLU A 309 -4.32 6.61 18.67
C GLU A 309 -5.60 6.67 17.83
N THR A 310 -6.73 6.80 18.51
CA THR A 310 -8.03 7.05 17.84
C THR A 310 -8.22 8.54 17.64
N MET A 311 -8.50 8.97 16.42
CA MET A 311 -8.70 10.38 16.08
C MET A 311 -9.74 10.57 14.98
N SER A 312 -10.35 11.75 14.91
CA SER A 312 -11.05 12.20 13.70
C SER A 312 -10.03 12.73 12.71
N MET A 313 -10.21 12.41 11.41
CA MET A 313 -9.25 12.76 10.37
C MET A 313 -9.97 13.31 9.14
N ASP A 314 -9.35 14.28 8.48
CA ASP A 314 -9.75 14.78 7.16
C ASP A 314 -8.50 15.30 6.41
N PHE A 315 -8.70 15.75 5.19
CA PHE A 315 -7.62 16.26 4.33
C PHE A 315 -7.99 17.63 3.77
N ASN A 316 -6.97 18.48 3.67
CA ASN A 316 -7.13 19.78 3.06
C ASN A 316 -7.17 19.66 1.52
N THR A 317 -8.32 19.92 0.94
CA THR A 317 -8.56 19.93 -0.52
C THR A 317 -8.65 21.32 -1.13
N ASP A 318 -8.26 22.38 -0.40
CA ASP A 318 -8.15 23.74 -0.96
C ASP A 318 -6.86 23.86 -1.80
N SER A 319 -7.00 23.68 -3.10
CA SER A 319 -5.88 23.71 -4.06
C SER A 319 -5.15 25.06 -4.12
N GLY A 320 -5.75 26.13 -3.60
CA GLY A 320 -5.15 27.47 -3.49
C GLY A 320 -4.33 27.68 -2.22
N SER A 321 -4.36 26.74 -1.27
CA SER A 321 -3.66 26.91 0.00
C SER A 321 -2.28 26.25 0.02
N ALA A 322 -1.40 26.75 0.89
CA ALA A 322 -0.10 26.10 1.16
C ALA A 322 -0.25 24.70 1.73
N GLY A 323 -1.38 24.42 2.37
CA GLY A 323 -1.69 23.14 2.99
C GLY A 323 -2.43 22.15 2.10
N TYR A 324 -2.53 22.33 0.81
CA TYR A 324 -3.20 21.38 -0.09
C TYR A 324 -2.58 19.97 0.04
N GLY A 325 -3.40 19.00 0.41
CA GLY A 325 -2.95 17.64 0.70
C GLY A 325 -2.44 17.41 2.13
N GLU A 326 -2.54 18.40 3.03
CA GLU A 326 -2.23 18.20 4.45
C GLU A 326 -3.27 17.33 5.15
N THR A 327 -2.78 16.50 6.07
CA THR A 327 -3.63 15.75 7.00
C THR A 327 -4.12 16.65 8.13
N LEU A 328 -5.42 16.65 8.36
CA LEU A 328 -6.08 17.38 9.45
C LEU A 328 -6.59 16.37 10.49
N THR A 329 -6.28 16.61 11.77
CA THR A 329 -6.66 15.68 12.83
C THR A 329 -7.23 16.37 14.03
N TRP A 330 -8.18 15.72 14.70
CA TRP A 330 -8.82 16.19 15.93
C TRP A 330 -9.04 15.01 16.88
N ARG A 331 -9.23 15.32 18.16
CA ARG A 331 -9.80 14.32 19.07
C ARG A 331 -11.16 13.85 18.55
N PRO A 332 -11.54 12.59 18.72
CA PRO A 332 -12.81 12.05 18.23
C PRO A 332 -14.00 12.95 18.59
N GLY A 333 -14.78 13.32 17.58
CA GLY A 333 -15.95 14.19 17.73
C GLY A 333 -15.65 15.65 18.07
N LYS A 334 -14.42 16.12 17.89
CA LYS A 334 -14.00 17.52 18.11
C LYS A 334 -13.56 18.23 16.83
N GLY A 335 -13.76 17.62 15.67
CA GLY A 335 -13.58 18.25 14.36
C GLY A 335 -14.68 19.25 14.03
N PRO A 336 -14.62 19.87 12.83
CA PRO A 336 -15.59 20.87 12.37
C PRO A 336 -17.02 20.33 12.19
N GLY A 337 -17.25 19.02 12.28
CA GLY A 337 -18.59 18.43 12.18
C GLY A 337 -19.06 18.25 10.73
N LEU A 338 -18.14 18.03 9.82
CA LEU A 338 -18.42 17.81 8.40
C LEU A 338 -18.48 16.31 8.03
N GLY A 339 -18.57 15.43 9.03
CA GLY A 339 -18.61 13.99 8.84
C GLY A 339 -17.24 13.32 8.85
N GLU A 340 -16.25 13.95 9.49
CA GLU A 340 -14.89 13.41 9.61
C GLU A 340 -14.92 12.00 10.22
N PRO A 341 -14.34 10.99 9.56
CA PRO A 341 -14.30 9.64 10.10
C PRO A 341 -13.43 9.57 11.35
N VAL A 342 -13.76 8.61 12.20
CA VAL A 342 -12.91 8.21 13.31
C VAL A 342 -12.01 7.06 12.83
N VAL A 343 -10.70 7.22 12.94
CA VAL A 343 -9.71 6.27 12.47
C VAL A 343 -8.82 5.80 13.64
N GLU A 344 -8.24 4.62 13.49
CA GLU A 344 -7.14 4.13 14.31
C GLU A 344 -5.82 4.46 13.58
N ALA A 345 -4.98 5.31 14.15
CA ALA A 345 -3.70 5.68 13.60
C ALA A 345 -2.56 5.02 14.36
N VAL A 346 -1.71 4.27 13.67
CA VAL A 346 -0.50 3.66 14.23
C VAL A 346 0.50 4.76 14.56
N ARG A 347 0.98 4.82 15.79
CA ARG A 347 1.93 5.85 16.24
C ARG A 347 3.36 5.33 16.34
N THR A 348 3.52 4.13 16.89
CA THR A 348 4.82 3.46 17.04
C THR A 348 4.66 1.96 16.90
N VAL A 349 5.72 1.30 16.50
CA VAL A 349 5.76 -0.15 16.29
C VAL A 349 6.97 -0.76 16.98
N HIS A 350 6.91 -2.07 17.22
CA HIS A 350 8.05 -2.88 17.67
C HIS A 350 8.93 -3.21 16.45
N VAL A 351 9.90 -2.34 16.14
CA VAL A 351 10.70 -2.40 14.90
C VAL A 351 11.47 -3.73 14.79
N GLU A 352 12.11 -4.20 15.85
CA GLU A 352 12.88 -5.47 15.83
C GLU A 352 11.98 -6.69 15.54
N GLU A 353 10.76 -6.69 16.06
CA GLU A 353 9.77 -7.73 15.79
C GLU A 353 9.25 -7.64 14.36
N PHE A 354 9.01 -6.42 13.88
CA PHE A 354 8.64 -6.18 12.49
C PHE A 354 9.71 -6.72 11.54
N ASP A 355 10.98 -6.42 11.76
CA ASP A 355 12.10 -6.90 10.94
C ASP A 355 12.11 -8.43 10.83
N LYS A 356 11.84 -9.14 11.94
CA LYS A 356 11.73 -10.60 11.97
C LYS A 356 10.54 -11.10 11.15
N VAL A 357 9.36 -10.45 11.30
CA VAL A 357 8.15 -10.81 10.56
C VAL A 357 8.34 -10.58 9.06
N PHE A 358 8.92 -9.46 8.67
CA PHE A 358 9.23 -9.11 7.29
C PHE A 358 10.17 -10.15 6.65
N LEU A 359 11.31 -10.42 7.25
CA LEU A 359 12.28 -11.40 6.74
C LEU A 359 11.68 -12.81 6.68
N ALA A 360 11.02 -13.25 7.76
CA ALA A 360 10.38 -14.56 7.78
C ALA A 360 9.28 -14.69 6.73
N GLY A 361 8.54 -13.59 6.46
CA GLY A 361 7.51 -13.55 5.42
C GLY A 361 8.08 -13.76 4.03
N LEU A 362 9.11 -13.03 3.65
CA LEU A 362 9.74 -13.17 2.32
C LEU A 362 10.51 -14.48 2.12
N MET A 363 10.95 -15.12 3.20
CA MET A 363 11.76 -16.35 3.15
C MET A 363 10.94 -17.65 3.15
N ARG A 364 9.60 -17.58 3.18
CA ARG A 364 8.69 -18.73 3.10
C ARG A 364 8.71 -19.48 1.77
#